data_c153b331114c559c7d2f66bcf4019fda
#
_entry.id   c153b331114c559c7d2f66bcf4019fda
#
_cell.length_a   1.000
_cell.length_b   1.000
_cell.length_c   1.000
_cell.angle_alpha   90.00
_cell.angle_beta   90.00
_cell.angle_gamma   90.00
#
_symmetry.space_group_name_H-M   'P 1'
#
loop_
_entity.id
_entity.type
_entity.pdbx_description
1 polymer ?
#
loop_
_entity_poly.entity_id
_entity_poly.type
_entity_poly.pdbx_seq_one_letter_code
_entity_poly.pdbx_strand_id
1 'polypeptide(L)'
;WGSPVSHGEMNVDQAKAYGKFLAERYKDEPNIIWFIGGDIRGDVKTAEWEALATSIKAIDKNHLMTFHPRGRTTSATWFNNAPWLDFNMFQSGHRRYGQRFGDGDYPIEENTEEDNWRFVERSMAMKPMKPVIDGEPIYEEIPHGLHDENELLWKDYDVRRYAYWSVFAGSFGHTYGHNSIMQFIKPGVGGAYGAKKPWYDALNDPGYNQMKYLKNLMLTFPFFE
;
A
#
# COMPACT_ATOMS: atom_id res chain seq x y z
N TRP A 1 0.82 -2.75 14.01
CA TRP A 1 -0.18 -2.06 13.19
C TRP A 1 -1.41 -2.96 13.11
N GLY A 2 -2.54 -2.49 13.45
CA GLY A 2 -3.77 -3.23 13.40
C GLY A 2 -4.94 -2.26 13.46
N SER A 3 -6.03 -2.63 12.86
CA SER A 3 -7.28 -1.89 12.95
C SER A 3 -8.19 -2.53 14.00
N PRO A 4 -9.20 -1.85 14.48
CA PRO A 4 -10.23 -2.45 15.35
C PRO A 4 -10.84 -3.73 14.78
N VAL A 5 -10.89 -3.85 13.45
CA VAL A 5 -11.35 -5.07 12.77
C VAL A 5 -10.35 -6.22 12.99
N SER A 6 -9.05 -5.99 12.72
CA SER A 6 -8.04 -7.04 12.84
C SER A 6 -7.84 -7.53 14.28
N HIS A 7 -8.03 -6.65 15.25
CA HIS A 7 -7.97 -7.00 16.68
C HIS A 7 -9.24 -7.66 17.22
N GLY A 8 -10.29 -7.80 16.38
CA GLY A 8 -11.55 -8.36 16.80
C GLY A 8 -12.43 -7.44 17.67
N GLU A 9 -12.08 -6.14 17.69
CA GLU A 9 -12.81 -5.11 18.42
C GLU A 9 -14.04 -4.61 17.65
N MET A 10 -14.13 -4.92 16.35
CA MET A 10 -15.24 -4.57 15.48
C MET A 10 -15.82 -5.82 14.83
N ASN A 11 -17.10 -6.07 15.07
CA ASN A 11 -17.85 -7.12 14.42
C ASN A 11 -18.54 -6.63 13.13
N VAL A 12 -19.21 -7.54 12.42
CA VAL A 12 -19.87 -7.25 11.12
C VAL A 12 -20.89 -6.11 11.21
N ASP A 13 -21.70 -6.05 12.25
CA ASP A 13 -22.74 -5.01 12.38
C ASP A 13 -22.12 -3.64 12.71
N GLN A 14 -21.07 -3.63 13.52
CA GLN A 14 -20.30 -2.43 13.80
C GLN A 14 -19.56 -1.94 12.54
N ALA A 15 -19.00 -2.86 11.74
CA ALA A 15 -18.36 -2.54 10.47
C ALA A 15 -19.35 -1.90 9.47
N LYS A 16 -20.58 -2.43 9.38
CA LYS A 16 -21.66 -1.81 8.58
C LYS A 16 -22.03 -0.41 9.06
N ALA A 17 -22.23 -0.26 10.36
CA ALA A 17 -22.58 1.04 10.94
C ALA A 17 -21.48 2.08 10.72
N TYR A 18 -20.23 1.67 10.90
CA TYR A 18 -19.08 2.54 10.69
C TYR A 18 -18.89 2.92 9.22
N GLY A 19 -19.03 1.96 8.31
CA GLY A 19 -18.98 2.22 6.87
C GLY A 19 -20.06 3.21 6.41
N LYS A 20 -21.29 3.04 6.90
CA LYS A 20 -22.37 3.99 6.66
C LYS A 20 -22.02 5.39 7.16
N PHE A 21 -21.56 5.49 8.39
CA PHE A 21 -21.15 6.78 9.00
C PHE A 21 -20.07 7.48 8.16
N LEU A 22 -19.04 6.76 7.77
CA LEU A 22 -17.93 7.31 6.96
C LEU A 22 -18.42 7.82 5.60
N ALA A 23 -19.22 7.00 4.91
CA ALA A 23 -19.75 7.38 3.61
C ALA A 23 -20.70 8.59 3.67
N GLU A 24 -21.62 8.63 4.63
CA GLU A 24 -22.51 9.78 4.84
C GLU A 24 -21.73 11.07 5.11
N ARG A 25 -20.63 10.96 5.84
CA ARG A 25 -19.79 12.10 6.22
C ARG A 25 -18.93 12.64 5.07
N TYR A 26 -18.40 11.77 4.22
CA TYR A 26 -17.31 12.13 3.30
C TYR A 26 -17.61 11.95 1.81
N LYS A 27 -18.79 11.45 1.43
CA LYS A 27 -19.15 11.19 0.02
C LYS A 27 -19.10 12.42 -0.90
N ASP A 28 -19.16 13.61 -0.34
CA ASP A 28 -19.13 14.86 -1.08
C ASP A 28 -17.76 15.54 -1.10
N GLU A 29 -16.74 14.91 -0.48
CA GLU A 29 -15.36 15.42 -0.43
C GLU A 29 -14.57 14.92 -1.63
N PRO A 30 -14.15 15.77 -2.59
CA PRO A 30 -13.67 15.34 -3.90
C PRO A 30 -12.28 14.68 -3.91
N ASN A 31 -11.57 14.65 -2.80
CA ASN A 31 -10.17 14.22 -2.68
C ASN A 31 -10.01 12.90 -1.91
N ILE A 32 -11.02 12.04 -1.92
CA ILE A 32 -11.02 10.77 -1.19
C ILE A 32 -10.85 9.57 -2.12
N ILE A 33 -10.05 8.63 -1.69
CA ILE A 33 -10.02 7.24 -2.15
C ILE A 33 -10.15 6.36 -0.90
N TRP A 34 -11.08 5.42 -0.91
CA TRP A 34 -11.30 4.51 0.20
C TRP A 34 -10.29 3.38 0.22
N PHE A 35 -9.56 3.27 1.33
CA PHE A 35 -8.66 2.15 1.59
C PHE A 35 -9.24 1.28 2.69
N ILE A 36 -9.64 0.06 2.34
CA ILE A 36 -10.08 -0.96 3.28
C ILE A 36 -8.85 -1.77 3.70
N GLY A 37 -8.84 -2.33 4.89
CA GLY A 37 -7.71 -3.10 5.41
C GLY A 37 -6.68 -2.22 6.11
N GLY A 38 -5.40 -2.44 5.81
CA GLY A 38 -4.24 -1.78 6.41
C GLY A 38 -3.25 -2.80 6.96
N ASP A 39 -2.28 -3.18 6.15
CA ASP A 39 -1.19 -4.13 6.47
C ASP A 39 -1.70 -5.47 7.03
N ILE A 40 -2.80 -5.98 6.47
CA ILE A 40 -3.45 -7.22 6.89
C ILE A 40 -3.82 -8.11 5.70
N ARG A 41 -3.92 -9.40 5.95
CA ARG A 41 -4.44 -10.37 4.97
C ARG A 41 -5.95 -10.23 4.80
N GLY A 42 -6.43 -10.31 3.58
CA GLY A 42 -7.85 -10.19 3.28
C GLY A 42 -8.70 -11.37 3.75
N ASP A 43 -8.07 -12.54 4.01
CA ASP A 43 -8.75 -13.73 4.55
C ASP A 43 -8.88 -13.71 6.09
N VAL A 44 -8.29 -12.73 6.75
CA VAL A 44 -8.52 -12.47 8.17
C VAL A 44 -9.68 -11.48 8.30
N LYS A 45 -10.76 -11.92 8.94
CA LYS A 45 -11.97 -11.08 9.12
C LYS A 45 -12.64 -10.64 7.82
N THR A 46 -12.70 -11.50 6.83
CA THR A 46 -13.27 -11.22 5.51
C THR A 46 -14.69 -10.66 5.59
N ALA A 47 -15.54 -11.20 6.47
CA ALA A 47 -16.92 -10.76 6.61
C ALA A 47 -17.03 -9.30 7.09
N GLU A 48 -16.15 -8.89 7.98
CA GLU A 48 -16.06 -7.49 8.47
C GLU A 48 -15.56 -6.55 7.38
N TRP A 49 -14.55 -6.97 6.59
CA TRP A 49 -14.07 -6.17 5.46
C TRP A 49 -15.13 -5.98 4.38
N GLU A 50 -15.82 -7.06 4.02
CA GLU A 50 -16.93 -7.01 3.07
C GLU A 50 -18.08 -6.12 3.58
N ALA A 51 -18.42 -6.22 4.86
CA ALA A 51 -19.46 -5.41 5.47
C ALA A 51 -19.11 -3.91 5.46
N LEU A 52 -17.86 -3.57 5.79
CA LEU A 52 -17.37 -2.18 5.77
C LEU A 52 -17.41 -1.63 4.34
N ALA A 53 -16.78 -2.33 3.39
CA ALA A 53 -16.65 -1.88 2.01
C ALA A 53 -18.01 -1.75 1.31
N THR A 54 -18.88 -2.74 1.44
CA THR A 54 -20.22 -2.72 0.82
C THR A 54 -21.10 -1.63 1.41
N SER A 55 -21.00 -1.35 2.71
CA SER A 55 -21.74 -0.27 3.36
C SER A 55 -21.31 1.11 2.88
N ILE A 56 -20.01 1.32 2.67
CA ILE A 56 -19.51 2.56 2.05
C ILE A 56 -20.03 2.68 0.62
N LYS A 57 -19.84 1.65 -0.20
CA LYS A 57 -20.27 1.66 -1.61
C LYS A 57 -21.79 1.72 -1.79
N ALA A 58 -22.58 1.35 -0.80
CA ALA A 58 -24.03 1.51 -0.85
C ALA A 58 -24.45 2.99 -0.92
N ILE A 59 -23.68 3.88 -0.31
CA ILE A 59 -23.95 5.31 -0.18
C ILE A 59 -23.07 6.14 -1.13
N ASP A 60 -21.76 5.89 -1.08
CA ASP A 60 -20.77 6.57 -1.91
C ASP A 60 -20.50 5.76 -3.18
N LYS A 61 -21.05 6.24 -4.29
CA LYS A 61 -20.90 5.61 -5.62
C LYS A 61 -19.78 6.23 -6.45
N ASN A 62 -19.21 7.34 -6.01
CA ASN A 62 -18.32 8.16 -6.81
C ASN A 62 -16.84 7.89 -6.51
N HIS A 63 -16.49 7.65 -5.26
CA HIS A 63 -15.09 7.47 -4.88
C HIS A 63 -14.60 6.06 -5.16
N LEU A 64 -13.36 5.98 -5.63
CA LEU A 64 -12.67 4.71 -5.83
C LEU A 64 -12.37 4.03 -4.49
N MET A 65 -12.35 2.70 -4.52
CA MET A 65 -12.08 1.89 -3.34
C MET A 65 -11.11 0.76 -3.67
N THR A 66 -10.21 0.50 -2.73
CA THR A 66 -9.29 -0.63 -2.79
C THR A 66 -9.12 -1.26 -1.41
N PHE A 67 -8.36 -2.35 -1.36
CA PHE A 67 -7.94 -3.01 -0.12
C PHE A 67 -6.43 -2.94 0.01
N HIS A 68 -5.94 -2.40 1.13
CA HIS A 68 -4.52 -2.39 1.47
C HIS A 68 -4.13 -3.71 2.12
N PRO A 69 -3.39 -4.56 1.41
CA PRO A 69 -3.02 -5.89 1.91
C PRO A 69 -1.77 -5.83 2.80
N ARG A 70 -1.45 -6.96 3.43
CA ARG A 70 -0.18 -7.17 4.11
C ARG A 70 0.98 -7.17 3.13
N GLY A 71 2.18 -6.85 3.64
CA GLY A 71 3.43 -6.89 2.91
C GLY A 71 3.61 -8.15 2.07
N ARG A 72 4.03 -7.97 0.83
CA ARG A 72 4.30 -8.99 -0.17
C ARG A 72 3.06 -9.78 -0.61
N THR A 73 1.90 -9.15 -0.52
CA THR A 73 0.63 -9.68 -1.01
C THR A 73 -0.11 -8.67 -1.87
N THR A 74 -1.14 -9.11 -2.55
CA THR A 74 -2.00 -8.25 -3.37
C THR A 74 -3.47 -8.44 -2.97
N SER A 75 -4.25 -7.35 -3.00
CA SER A 75 -5.71 -7.39 -2.82
C SER A 75 -6.39 -8.34 -3.79
N ALA A 76 -5.80 -8.52 -4.97
CA ALA A 76 -6.30 -9.42 -6.01
C ALA A 76 -6.45 -10.87 -5.52
N THR A 77 -5.61 -11.32 -4.60
CA THR A 77 -5.67 -12.68 -4.03
C THR A 77 -7.02 -12.96 -3.39
N TRP A 78 -7.62 -11.98 -2.74
CA TRP A 78 -8.85 -12.19 -1.94
C TRP A 78 -10.08 -11.52 -2.54
N PHE A 79 -9.91 -10.34 -3.15
CA PHE A 79 -11.03 -9.46 -3.48
C PHE A 79 -11.14 -9.11 -4.97
N ASN A 80 -10.39 -9.77 -5.87
CA ASN A 80 -10.44 -9.41 -7.29
C ASN A 80 -11.86 -9.45 -7.88
N ASN A 81 -12.70 -10.35 -7.41
CA ASN A 81 -14.10 -10.47 -7.85
C ASN A 81 -15.08 -9.63 -7.02
N ALA A 82 -14.63 -8.96 -5.99
CA ALA A 82 -15.51 -8.13 -5.17
C ALA A 82 -15.98 -6.91 -5.97
N PRO A 83 -17.30 -6.65 -6.02
CA PRO A 83 -17.85 -5.55 -6.82
C PRO A 83 -17.51 -4.17 -6.26
N TRP A 84 -17.10 -4.09 -5.01
CA TRP A 84 -16.69 -2.85 -4.36
C TRP A 84 -15.22 -2.49 -4.64
N LEU A 85 -14.37 -3.45 -5.04
CA LEU A 85 -12.96 -3.22 -5.33
C LEU A 85 -12.81 -2.62 -6.74
N ASP A 86 -12.47 -1.35 -6.84
CA ASP A 86 -12.31 -0.66 -8.13
C ASP A 86 -10.95 -0.95 -8.78
N PHE A 87 -9.89 -1.05 -7.97
CA PHE A 87 -8.54 -1.37 -8.43
C PHE A 87 -7.79 -2.24 -7.42
N ASN A 88 -6.83 -2.99 -7.91
CA ASN A 88 -5.97 -3.81 -7.08
C ASN A 88 -4.83 -2.99 -6.47
N MET A 89 -4.49 -3.28 -5.24
CA MET A 89 -3.32 -2.75 -4.56
C MET A 89 -2.46 -3.90 -4.06
N PHE A 90 -1.17 -3.78 -4.20
CA PHE A 90 -0.22 -4.66 -3.54
C PHE A 90 0.73 -3.86 -2.65
N GLN A 91 1.36 -4.56 -1.72
CA GLN A 91 2.43 -4.05 -0.90
C GLN A 91 3.68 -4.86 -1.23
N SER A 92 4.63 -4.29 -1.98
CA SER A 92 5.87 -5.00 -2.30
C SER A 92 6.79 -5.13 -1.09
N GLY A 93 6.65 -4.23 -0.13
CA GLY A 93 7.28 -4.33 1.19
C GLY A 93 8.76 -3.92 1.19
N HIS A 94 9.46 -4.23 2.29
CA HIS A 94 10.75 -3.63 2.62
C HIS A 94 11.92 -4.62 2.63
N ARG A 95 11.77 -5.83 2.07
CA ARG A 95 12.80 -6.86 2.06
C ARG A 95 13.61 -6.85 0.77
N ARG A 96 14.91 -7.11 0.89
CA ARG A 96 15.81 -7.36 -0.23
C ARG A 96 15.84 -8.84 -0.59
N TYR A 97 16.43 -9.16 -1.73
CA TYR A 97 16.71 -10.53 -2.12
C TYR A 97 17.46 -11.28 -1.03
N GLY A 98 17.07 -12.51 -0.79
CA GLY A 98 17.69 -13.42 0.17
C GLY A 98 17.37 -13.14 1.64
N GLN A 99 16.59 -12.12 1.96
CA GLN A 99 16.07 -11.94 3.33
C GLN A 99 14.96 -12.95 3.60
N ARG A 100 15.11 -13.69 4.70
CA ARG A 100 14.09 -14.65 5.15
C ARG A 100 12.84 -13.92 5.63
N PHE A 101 11.72 -14.58 5.42
CA PHE A 101 10.45 -14.19 6.03
C PHE A 101 10.50 -14.46 7.54
N GLY A 102 9.87 -13.60 8.32
CA GLY A 102 9.65 -13.85 9.73
C GLY A 102 8.58 -14.94 9.96
N ASP A 103 8.52 -15.46 11.18
CA ASP A 103 7.45 -16.35 11.59
C ASP A 103 6.09 -15.66 11.38
N GLY A 104 5.16 -16.33 10.70
CA GLY A 104 3.85 -15.80 10.34
C GLY A 104 3.78 -15.01 9.02
N ASP A 105 4.89 -14.82 8.34
CA ASP A 105 4.86 -14.40 6.95
C ASP A 105 4.32 -15.53 6.08
N TYR A 106 3.58 -15.17 5.06
CA TYR A 106 3.03 -16.13 4.13
C TYR A 106 4.17 -16.86 3.42
N PRO A 107 4.15 -18.20 3.34
CA PRO A 107 5.02 -18.91 2.42
C PRO A 107 4.55 -18.55 1.02
N ILE A 108 5.21 -17.60 0.43
CA ILE A 108 4.76 -17.05 -0.81
C ILE A 108 5.61 -17.67 -1.89
N GLU A 109 5.11 -18.73 -2.46
CA GLU A 109 5.53 -19.26 -3.75
C GLU A 109 5.54 -18.15 -4.82
N GLU A 110 4.96 -17.04 -4.49
CA GLU A 110 4.67 -15.91 -5.35
C GLU A 110 5.51 -14.67 -5.06
N ASN A 111 6.27 -14.61 -3.98
CA ASN A 111 7.12 -13.48 -3.66
C ASN A 111 8.52 -13.65 -4.21
N THR A 112 8.81 -12.81 -5.13
CA THR A 112 10.10 -12.70 -5.76
C THR A 112 10.93 -11.60 -5.13
N GLU A 113 10.78 -11.44 -3.81
CA GLU A 113 11.58 -10.52 -3.02
C GLU A 113 11.48 -9.06 -3.52
N GLU A 114 12.52 -8.53 -4.16
CA GLU A 114 12.52 -7.15 -4.64
C GLU A 114 11.74 -6.93 -5.95
N ASP A 115 11.32 -7.97 -6.66
CA ASP A 115 10.70 -7.87 -7.99
C ASP A 115 9.25 -7.36 -7.94
N ASN A 116 9.04 -6.09 -7.58
CA ASN A 116 7.68 -5.54 -7.44
C ASN A 116 6.88 -5.54 -8.76
N TRP A 117 7.54 -5.49 -9.91
CA TRP A 117 6.93 -5.59 -11.22
C TRP A 117 6.15 -6.90 -11.44
N ARG A 118 6.54 -8.00 -10.78
CA ARG A 118 5.81 -9.28 -10.87
C ARG A 118 4.44 -9.24 -10.21
N PHE A 119 4.26 -8.43 -9.16
CA PHE A 119 2.94 -8.21 -8.57
C PHE A 119 2.00 -7.52 -9.56
N VAL A 120 2.53 -6.59 -10.36
CA VAL A 120 1.77 -5.90 -11.41
C VAL A 120 1.31 -6.91 -12.45
N GLU A 121 2.24 -7.66 -13.05
CA GLU A 121 1.93 -8.67 -14.08
C GLU A 121 0.89 -9.68 -13.60
N ARG A 122 1.06 -10.19 -12.39
CA ARG A 122 0.13 -11.16 -11.80
C ARG A 122 -1.26 -10.57 -11.59
N SER A 123 -1.34 -9.39 -11.01
CA SER A 123 -2.63 -8.74 -10.75
C SER A 123 -3.36 -8.42 -12.05
N MET A 124 -2.64 -8.00 -13.09
CA MET A 124 -3.21 -7.74 -14.41
C MET A 124 -3.64 -9.02 -15.16
N ALA A 125 -3.00 -10.14 -14.91
CA ALA A 125 -3.39 -11.42 -15.50
C ALA A 125 -4.71 -11.97 -14.93
N MET A 126 -5.16 -11.50 -13.78
CA MET A 126 -6.40 -11.93 -13.15
C MET A 126 -7.64 -11.47 -13.93
N LYS A 127 -8.73 -12.20 -13.75
CA LYS A 127 -10.03 -11.84 -14.35
C LYS A 127 -11.08 -11.65 -13.26
N PRO A 128 -11.89 -10.59 -13.32
CA PRO A 128 -11.77 -9.46 -14.25
C PRO A 128 -10.43 -8.72 -14.08
N MET A 129 -9.88 -8.21 -15.17
CA MET A 129 -8.70 -7.35 -15.08
C MET A 129 -9.09 -6.02 -14.43
N LYS A 130 -8.30 -5.60 -13.46
CA LYS A 130 -8.47 -4.31 -12.77
C LYS A 130 -7.15 -3.52 -12.81
N PRO A 131 -7.19 -2.19 -12.80
CA PRO A 131 -5.99 -1.38 -12.61
C PRO A 131 -5.26 -1.81 -11.34
N VAL A 132 -3.95 -1.62 -11.28
CA VAL A 132 -3.12 -2.05 -10.15
C VAL A 132 -2.13 -0.97 -9.74
N ILE A 133 -1.85 -0.87 -8.44
CA ILE A 133 -0.88 0.07 -7.87
C ILE A 133 -0.02 -0.62 -6.79
N ASP A 134 1.26 -0.24 -6.72
CA ASP A 134 2.10 -0.51 -5.55
C ASP A 134 1.76 0.54 -4.47
N GLY A 135 1.00 0.13 -3.49
CA GLY A 135 0.50 1.03 -2.44
C GLY A 135 1.46 1.17 -1.27
N GLU A 136 2.39 0.23 -1.11
CA GLU A 136 3.44 0.28 -0.10
C GLU A 136 4.70 -0.40 -0.60
N PRO A 137 5.51 0.30 -1.41
CA PRO A 137 6.85 -0.16 -1.80
C PRO A 137 7.84 0.01 -0.65
N ILE A 138 9.13 -0.22 -0.94
CA ILE A 138 10.19 0.17 -0.03
C ILE A 138 10.10 1.68 0.28
N TYR A 139 10.38 2.05 1.53
CA TYR A 139 10.47 3.45 1.94
C TYR A 139 11.92 3.90 2.05
N GLU A 140 12.19 5.14 1.62
CA GLU A 140 13.49 5.76 1.78
C GLU A 140 13.87 5.83 3.27
N GLU A 141 15.13 5.51 3.59
CA GLU A 141 15.68 5.49 4.95
C GLU A 141 15.08 4.41 5.90
N ILE A 142 14.34 3.43 5.38
CA ILE A 142 13.98 2.22 6.16
C ILE A 142 15.10 1.18 6.05
N PRO A 143 15.43 0.42 7.12
CA PRO A 143 16.34 -0.71 7.03
C PRO A 143 15.82 -1.82 6.12
N HIS A 144 16.71 -2.49 5.42
CA HIS A 144 16.37 -3.68 4.67
C HIS A 144 15.71 -4.72 5.58
N GLY A 145 14.51 -5.15 5.27
CA GLY A 145 13.73 -6.09 6.09
C GLY A 145 12.98 -5.46 7.24
N LEU A 146 13.04 -4.14 7.39
CA LEU A 146 12.25 -3.33 8.32
C LEU A 146 12.72 -3.32 9.78
N HIS A 147 13.06 -4.47 10.37
CA HIS A 147 13.18 -4.63 11.82
C HIS A 147 14.60 -4.57 12.37
N ASP A 148 15.62 -4.87 11.58
CA ASP A 148 17.02 -4.81 12.02
C ASP A 148 17.62 -3.45 11.63
N GLU A 149 17.79 -2.60 12.62
CA GLU A 149 18.35 -1.24 12.47
C GLU A 149 19.85 -1.22 12.07
N ASN A 150 20.52 -2.36 12.10
CA ASN A 150 21.91 -2.51 11.65
C ASN A 150 22.02 -2.85 10.16
N GLU A 151 20.91 -3.20 9.52
CA GLU A 151 20.87 -3.44 8.09
C GLU A 151 21.07 -2.13 7.30
N LEU A 152 21.47 -2.27 6.03
CA LEU A 152 21.55 -1.15 5.12
C LEU A 152 20.19 -0.49 4.96
N LEU A 153 20.19 0.80 4.74
CA LEU A 153 18.96 1.55 4.49
C LEU A 153 18.65 1.60 3.00
N TRP A 154 17.37 1.51 2.65
CA TRP A 154 16.89 1.81 1.31
C TRP A 154 17.15 3.28 0.99
N LYS A 155 17.66 3.56 -0.20
CA LYS A 155 18.09 4.90 -0.62
C LYS A 155 17.28 5.39 -1.83
N ASP A 156 17.54 6.60 -2.24
CA ASP A 156 16.91 7.26 -3.40
C ASP A 156 16.95 6.43 -4.69
N TYR A 157 18.05 5.75 -4.97
CA TYR A 157 18.17 4.85 -6.10
C TYR A 157 17.16 3.71 -6.03
N ASP A 158 17.00 3.13 -4.87
CA ASP A 158 16.12 1.97 -4.67
C ASP A 158 14.65 2.38 -4.82
N VAL A 159 14.21 3.47 -4.18
CA VAL A 159 12.81 3.93 -4.32
C VAL A 159 12.48 4.33 -5.75
N ARG A 160 13.46 4.90 -6.50
CA ARG A 160 13.28 5.13 -7.94
C ARG A 160 13.11 3.81 -8.70
N ARG A 161 13.99 2.84 -8.47
CA ARG A 161 13.95 1.53 -9.13
C ARG A 161 12.57 0.89 -8.97
N TYR A 162 12.03 0.86 -7.76
CA TYR A 162 10.71 0.31 -7.49
C TYR A 162 9.60 1.08 -8.21
N ALA A 163 9.68 2.41 -8.20
CA ALA A 163 8.71 3.24 -8.90
C ALA A 163 8.69 2.98 -10.41
N TYR A 164 9.86 2.98 -11.03
CA TYR A 164 9.98 2.71 -12.48
C TYR A 164 9.56 1.28 -12.82
N TRP A 165 9.98 0.29 -12.07
CA TRP A 165 9.63 -1.10 -12.32
C TRP A 165 8.13 -1.34 -12.25
N SER A 166 7.44 -0.86 -11.24
CA SER A 166 5.98 -1.06 -11.15
C SER A 166 5.24 -0.31 -12.26
N VAL A 167 5.58 0.94 -12.52
CA VAL A 167 4.89 1.75 -13.53
C VAL A 167 5.14 1.21 -14.94
N PHE A 168 6.39 0.87 -15.29
CA PHE A 168 6.70 0.30 -16.61
C PHE A 168 6.17 -1.13 -16.81
N ALA A 169 5.85 -1.85 -15.73
CA ALA A 169 5.13 -3.12 -15.82
C ALA A 169 3.63 -2.96 -16.05
N GLY A 170 3.09 -1.73 -16.00
CA GLY A 170 1.68 -1.42 -16.26
C GLY A 170 0.87 -0.96 -15.03
N SER A 171 1.51 -0.71 -13.89
CA SER A 171 0.83 -0.07 -12.76
C SER A 171 0.38 1.34 -13.14
N PHE A 172 -0.86 1.72 -12.75
CA PHE A 172 -1.37 3.05 -13.04
C PHE A 172 -0.77 4.16 -12.17
N GLY A 173 0.04 3.79 -11.18
CA GLY A 173 0.70 4.72 -10.29
C GLY A 173 1.65 4.02 -9.31
N HIS A 174 2.23 4.82 -8.44
CA HIS A 174 3.18 4.40 -7.42
C HIS A 174 3.09 5.32 -6.22
N THR A 175 3.24 4.79 -5.02
CA THR A 175 3.34 5.59 -3.81
C THR A 175 4.80 5.71 -3.37
N TYR A 176 5.14 6.83 -2.78
CA TYR A 176 6.43 7.04 -2.14
C TYR A 176 6.27 7.08 -0.63
N GLY A 177 7.17 6.45 0.08
CA GLY A 177 7.25 6.51 1.54
C GLY A 177 8.65 6.85 2.03
N HIS A 178 8.71 7.41 3.23
CA HIS A 178 9.96 7.72 3.93
C HIS A 178 9.83 7.39 5.40
N ASN A 179 10.86 6.76 5.97
CA ASN A 179 10.87 6.28 7.35
C ASN A 179 10.49 7.38 8.37
N SER A 180 11.13 8.53 8.27
CA SER A 180 10.89 9.64 9.22
C SER A 180 9.57 10.37 8.99
N ILE A 181 9.09 10.43 7.73
CA ILE A 181 7.86 11.15 7.39
C ILE A 181 6.63 10.38 7.86
N MET A 182 6.57 9.06 7.60
CA MET A 182 5.42 8.24 7.99
C MET A 182 5.17 8.22 9.50
N GLN A 183 6.20 8.49 10.30
CA GLN A 183 6.16 8.50 11.75
C GLN A 183 6.11 9.90 12.36
N PHE A 184 6.23 10.94 11.55
CA PHE A 184 6.36 12.34 12.00
C PHE A 184 7.46 12.52 13.06
N ILE A 185 8.63 11.91 12.83
CA ILE A 185 9.76 11.94 13.78
C ILE A 185 10.15 13.37 14.12
N LYS A 186 10.34 13.63 15.40
CA LYS A 186 10.77 14.91 15.96
C LYS A 186 11.97 14.71 16.87
N PRO A 187 12.80 15.74 17.08
CA PRO A 187 13.89 15.67 18.07
C PRO A 187 13.35 15.27 19.46
N GLY A 188 14.03 14.33 20.11
CA GLY A 188 13.65 13.83 21.43
C GLY A 188 12.50 12.82 21.47
N VAL A 189 11.91 12.47 20.31
CA VAL A 189 10.91 11.42 20.20
C VAL A 189 11.55 10.23 19.49
N GLY A 190 11.58 9.08 20.14
CA GLY A 190 12.05 7.84 19.52
C GLY A 190 11.13 7.40 18.39
N GLY A 191 11.72 6.89 17.31
CA GLY A 191 11.00 6.31 16.19
C GLY A 191 11.18 4.81 16.11
N ALA A 192 10.27 4.12 15.45
CA ALA A 192 10.45 2.73 15.05
C ALA A 192 11.42 2.64 13.85
N TYR A 193 11.93 1.43 13.59
CA TYR A 193 12.73 1.14 12.39
C TYR A 193 13.95 2.04 12.22
N GLY A 194 14.60 2.43 13.32
CA GLY A 194 15.83 3.22 13.29
C GLY A 194 15.68 4.64 12.73
N ALA A 195 14.49 5.19 12.66
CA ALA A 195 14.28 6.56 12.17
C ALA A 195 14.94 7.58 13.10
N LYS A 196 15.83 8.42 12.54
CA LYS A 196 16.63 9.39 13.31
C LYS A 196 16.44 10.84 12.85
N LYS A 197 16.14 11.03 11.57
CA LYS A 197 16.02 12.35 10.97
C LYS A 197 14.63 12.95 11.30
N PRO A 198 14.53 14.23 11.67
CA PRO A 198 13.24 14.90 11.77
C PRO A 198 12.47 14.86 10.45
N TRP A 199 11.14 14.67 10.50
CA TRP A 199 10.31 14.53 9.31
C TRP A 199 10.41 15.73 8.35
N TYR A 200 10.55 16.93 8.87
CA TYR A 200 10.66 18.16 8.07
C TYR A 200 12.00 18.27 7.31
N ASP A 201 13.08 17.68 7.84
CA ASP A 201 14.35 17.57 7.12
C ASP A 201 14.26 16.52 6.01
N ALA A 202 13.53 15.43 6.27
CA ALA A 202 13.31 14.34 5.33
C ALA A 202 12.49 14.76 4.09
N LEU A 203 11.71 15.84 4.15
CA LEU A 203 11.00 16.39 2.99
C LEU A 203 11.93 16.84 1.86
N ASN A 204 13.22 17.01 2.14
CA ASN A 204 14.23 17.40 1.17
C ASN A 204 15.09 16.23 0.68
N ASP A 205 14.80 15.01 1.10
CA ASP A 205 15.57 13.85 0.69
C ASP A 205 15.42 13.56 -0.81
N PRO A 206 16.48 13.00 -1.42
CA PRO A 206 16.57 12.93 -2.87
C PRO A 206 15.52 12.05 -3.51
N GLY A 207 15.12 10.94 -2.86
CA GLY A 207 14.11 10.02 -3.42
C GLY A 207 12.78 10.71 -3.66
N TYR A 208 12.28 11.47 -2.68
CA TYR A 208 11.07 12.27 -2.84
C TYR A 208 11.18 13.25 -4.04
N ASN A 209 12.25 14.02 -4.07
CA ASN A 209 12.46 15.01 -5.11
C ASN A 209 12.60 14.40 -6.51
N GLN A 210 13.01 13.15 -6.61
CA GLN A 210 13.23 12.46 -7.88
C GLN A 210 11.96 11.81 -8.44
N MET A 211 10.92 11.59 -7.64
CA MET A 211 9.63 11.05 -8.12
C MET A 211 8.99 11.94 -9.20
N LYS A 212 9.26 13.23 -9.19
CA LYS A 212 8.79 14.15 -10.23
C LYS A 212 9.25 13.77 -11.65
N TYR A 213 10.40 13.12 -11.80
CA TYR A 213 10.92 12.73 -13.11
C TYR A 213 10.05 11.64 -13.74
N LEU A 214 9.68 10.62 -12.96
CA LEU A 214 8.76 9.60 -13.43
C LEU A 214 7.39 10.21 -13.75
N LYS A 215 6.84 11.03 -12.85
CA LYS A 215 5.58 11.74 -13.09
C LYS A 215 5.61 12.55 -14.38
N ASN A 216 6.64 13.35 -14.59
CA ASN A 216 6.77 14.17 -15.79
C ASN A 216 6.90 13.32 -17.05
N LEU A 217 7.66 12.22 -17.00
CA LEU A 217 7.78 11.28 -18.11
C LEU A 217 6.40 10.73 -18.50
N MET A 218 5.64 10.21 -17.51
CA MET A 218 4.33 9.63 -17.76
C MET A 218 3.31 10.64 -18.29
N LEU A 219 3.39 11.91 -17.87
CA LEU A 219 2.54 12.98 -18.37
C LEU A 219 2.93 13.46 -19.79
N THR A 220 4.14 13.11 -20.27
CA THR A 220 4.61 13.49 -21.61
C THR A 220 4.05 12.55 -22.69
N PHE A 221 3.73 11.32 -22.34
CA PHE A 221 3.26 10.31 -23.26
C PHE A 221 1.81 9.91 -22.93
N PRO A 222 0.99 9.55 -23.93
CA PRO A 222 -0.36 9.05 -23.70
C PRO A 222 -0.28 7.62 -23.11
N PHE A 223 -0.22 7.54 -21.81
CA PHE A 223 -0.04 6.26 -21.09
C PHE A 223 -1.23 5.30 -21.23
N PHE A 224 -2.41 5.83 -21.54
CA PHE A 224 -3.66 5.05 -21.66
C PHE A 224 -4.09 4.83 -23.12
N GLU A 225 -3.29 5.19 -24.08
CA GLU A 225 -3.49 4.93 -25.50
C GLU A 225 -2.58 3.80 -26.00
#